data_2d38f170a6b56403e531658ecc7c0583
#
_entry.id   2d38f170a6b56403e531658ecc7c0583
#
_cell.length_a   1.000
_cell.length_b   1.000
_cell.length_c   1.000
_cell.angle_alpha   90.00
_cell.angle_beta   90.00
_cell.angle_gamma   90.00
#
_symmetry.space_group_name_H-M   'P 1'
#
loop_
_entity.id
_entity.type
_entity.pdbx_description
1 polymer ?
#
loop_
_entity_poly.entity_id
_entity_poly.type
_entity_poly.pdbx_seq_one_letter_code
_entity_poly.pdbx_strand_id
1 'polypeptide(L)'
;MILNPELKEKGEIKDLMNSKDSFRAFPLAAITGHSLLKLSLLLAAVDPSLGGVIIAGGRGTGKSVLARGLHTLLPPIEVLDNESILEKLTKRNSNTSLRPIGRNLDPDKPEEWDISTNKLLEEAIGSDYLNQIEEIPKKVREAPFIQVPIGITEDRLVGSIDVAASLSTGEQVFQPGILAEAHRG
;
A
#
# COMPACT_ATOMS: atom_id res chain seq x y z
N MET A 1 1.52 22.27 3.13
CA MET A 1 1.30 21.01 2.39
C MET A 1 0.39 21.35 1.22
N ILE A 2 0.94 21.49 0.02
CA ILE A 2 0.19 21.90 -1.17
C ILE A 2 -0.25 20.61 -1.85
N LEU A 3 -1.55 20.30 -1.75
CA LEU A 3 -2.16 19.21 -2.53
C LEU A 3 -1.95 19.53 -4.02
N ASN A 4 -1.41 18.57 -4.75
CA ASN A 4 -1.23 18.68 -6.19
C ASN A 4 -2.59 19.00 -6.84
N PRO A 5 -2.75 20.14 -7.52
CA PRO A 5 -4.04 20.56 -8.09
C PRO A 5 -4.58 19.61 -9.16
N GLU A 6 -3.74 18.83 -9.80
CA GLU A 6 -4.15 17.85 -10.83
C GLU A 6 -4.95 16.66 -10.26
N LEU A 7 -4.79 16.33 -8.97
CA LEU A 7 -5.59 15.30 -8.31
C LEU A 7 -7.03 15.75 -8.01
N LYS A 8 -7.32 17.06 -8.10
CA LYS A 8 -8.67 17.59 -7.87
C LYS A 8 -9.64 17.41 -9.05
N GLU A 9 -9.10 17.22 -10.25
CA GLU A 9 -9.94 17.14 -11.47
C GLU A 9 -10.39 15.72 -11.81
N LYS A 10 -9.72 14.70 -11.29
CA LYS A 10 -10.13 13.31 -11.53
C LYS A 10 -11.25 12.93 -10.55
N GLY A 11 -12.43 12.60 -11.07
CA GLY A 11 -13.63 12.18 -10.31
C GLY A 11 -13.40 11.05 -9.28
N GLU A 12 -12.28 10.36 -9.35
CA GLU A 12 -11.82 9.29 -8.47
C GLU A 12 -11.69 9.70 -6.99
N ILE A 13 -11.30 10.98 -6.70
CA ILE A 13 -11.23 11.47 -5.31
C ILE A 13 -12.64 11.56 -4.70
N LYS A 14 -13.64 11.86 -5.53
CA LYS A 14 -15.03 12.00 -5.08
C LYS A 14 -15.64 10.64 -4.70
N ASP A 15 -15.21 9.58 -5.39
CA ASP A 15 -15.65 8.21 -5.12
C ASP A 15 -14.97 7.64 -3.87
N LEU A 16 -13.69 7.96 -3.63
CA LEU A 16 -12.97 7.63 -2.39
C LEU A 16 -13.60 8.32 -1.16
N MET A 17 -14.05 9.56 -1.31
CA MET A 17 -14.73 10.30 -0.24
C MET A 17 -16.16 9.79 0.02
N ASN A 18 -16.76 9.12 -0.95
CA ASN A 18 -18.13 8.56 -0.86
C ASN A 18 -18.18 7.09 -0.49
N SER A 19 -17.06 6.40 -0.31
CA SER A 19 -17.06 5.01 0.15
C SER A 19 -17.64 4.94 1.56
N LYS A 20 -18.88 4.49 1.67
CA LYS A 20 -19.69 4.47 2.90
C LYS A 20 -19.22 3.50 3.98
N ASP A 21 -18.13 2.76 3.76
CA ASP A 21 -17.63 1.71 4.65
C ASP A 21 -16.31 2.06 5.36
N SER A 22 -15.78 3.28 5.21
CA SER A 22 -14.67 3.69 6.05
C SER A 22 -15.21 3.87 7.47
N PHE A 23 -14.86 2.98 8.38
CA PHE A 23 -14.99 3.18 9.83
C PHE A 23 -14.35 4.54 10.12
N ARG A 24 -15.18 5.58 10.29
CA ARG A 24 -14.68 6.94 10.55
C ARG A 24 -13.90 6.89 11.85
N ALA A 25 -12.58 6.85 11.74
CA ALA A 25 -11.74 6.92 12.91
C ALA A 25 -12.03 8.22 13.67
N PHE A 26 -11.94 8.16 14.98
CA PHE A 26 -12.13 9.36 15.81
C PHE A 26 -11.07 10.40 15.43
N PRO A 27 -11.44 11.65 15.12
CA PRO A 27 -10.50 12.66 14.65
C PRO A 27 -9.38 12.91 15.64
N LEU A 28 -8.12 12.94 15.18
CA LEU A 28 -6.95 13.17 16.04
C LEU A 28 -7.07 14.48 16.82
N ALA A 29 -7.63 15.51 16.21
CA ALA A 29 -7.84 16.82 16.84
C ALA A 29 -8.84 16.79 18.01
N ALA A 30 -9.83 15.90 17.95
CA ALA A 30 -10.87 15.79 18.99
C ALA A 30 -10.42 14.98 20.21
N ILE A 31 -9.28 14.29 20.14
CA ILE A 31 -8.72 13.59 21.30
C ILE A 31 -8.13 14.64 22.27
N THR A 32 -8.65 14.72 23.47
CA THR A 32 -8.14 15.64 24.51
C THR A 32 -6.86 15.08 25.17
N GLY A 33 -5.93 15.96 25.49
CA GLY A 33 -4.65 15.56 26.10
C GLY A 33 -3.67 14.92 25.11
N HIS A 34 -2.69 14.20 25.64
CA HIS A 34 -1.66 13.48 24.88
C HIS A 34 -0.87 14.34 23.87
N SER A 35 -0.61 15.62 24.17
CA SER A 35 0.01 16.57 23.24
C SER A 35 1.38 16.10 22.71
N LEU A 36 2.24 15.57 23.58
CA LEU A 36 3.55 15.04 23.16
C LEU A 36 3.40 13.81 22.27
N LEU A 37 2.46 12.91 22.56
CA LEU A 37 2.22 11.73 21.77
C LEU A 37 1.67 12.07 20.38
N LYS A 38 0.73 13.02 20.32
CA LYS A 38 0.22 13.54 19.04
C LYS A 38 1.35 14.17 18.23
N LEU A 39 2.20 14.98 18.86
CA LEU A 39 3.34 15.60 18.20
C LEU A 39 4.30 14.53 17.64
N SER A 40 4.64 13.51 18.45
CA SER A 40 5.52 12.43 18.01
C SER A 40 4.96 11.68 16.79
N LEU A 41 3.66 11.38 16.81
CA LEU A 41 2.98 10.75 15.69
C LEU A 41 2.97 11.61 14.43
N LEU A 42 2.69 12.92 14.57
CA LEU A 42 2.71 13.87 13.45
C LEU A 42 4.12 14.03 12.88
N LEU A 43 5.14 14.08 13.72
CA LEU A 43 6.53 14.15 13.26
C LEU A 43 6.93 12.89 12.48
N ALA A 44 6.55 11.69 12.95
CA ALA A 44 6.81 10.45 12.22
C ALA A 44 6.09 10.38 10.87
N ALA A 45 4.90 11.00 10.76
CA ALA A 45 4.19 11.09 9.49
C ALA A 45 4.80 12.09 8.51
N VAL A 46 5.50 13.13 9.02
CA VAL A 46 6.15 14.16 8.19
C VAL A 46 7.56 13.72 7.76
N ASP A 47 8.26 13.01 8.64
CA ASP A 47 9.63 12.54 8.41
C ASP A 47 9.72 11.01 8.53
N PRO A 48 9.62 10.29 7.42
CA PRO A 48 9.75 8.83 7.39
C PRO A 48 11.12 8.32 7.87
N SER A 49 12.16 9.16 7.89
CA SER A 49 13.50 8.77 8.34
C SER A 49 13.56 8.47 9.84
N LEU A 50 12.57 8.92 10.62
CA LEU A 50 12.44 8.61 12.04
C LEU A 50 12.17 7.13 12.34
N GLY A 51 11.82 6.34 11.34
CA GLY A 51 11.69 4.88 11.44
C GLY A 51 10.48 4.36 12.24
N GLY A 52 9.80 5.20 13.02
CA GLY A 52 8.58 4.82 13.73
C GLY A 52 8.46 5.38 15.14
N VAL A 53 7.32 5.10 15.79
CA VAL A 53 7.00 5.58 17.15
C VAL A 53 6.59 4.41 18.04
N ILE A 54 7.25 4.27 19.19
CA ILE A 54 6.86 3.32 20.23
C ILE A 54 5.97 4.02 21.23
N ILE A 55 4.71 3.56 21.37
CA ILE A 55 3.74 4.11 22.31
C ILE A 55 3.58 3.15 23.48
N ALA A 56 4.17 3.47 24.64
CA ALA A 56 4.01 2.72 25.88
C ALA A 56 2.88 3.29 26.73
N GLY A 57 2.20 2.43 27.48
CA GLY A 57 1.16 2.83 28.43
C GLY A 57 0.12 1.75 28.68
N GLY A 58 -0.68 1.92 29.70
CA GLY A 58 -1.73 0.99 30.14
C GLY A 58 -2.81 0.73 29.08
N ARG A 59 -3.66 -0.27 29.31
CA ARG A 59 -4.83 -0.53 28.48
C ARG A 59 -5.85 0.62 28.61
N GLY A 60 -6.60 0.90 27.56
CA GLY A 60 -7.66 1.92 27.57
C GLY A 60 -7.19 3.37 27.44
N THR A 61 -5.88 3.63 27.25
CA THR A 61 -5.34 5.00 27.14
C THR A 61 -5.46 5.62 25.73
N GLY A 62 -6.24 5.03 24.84
CA GLY A 62 -6.51 5.61 23.51
C GLY A 62 -5.39 5.46 22.46
N LYS A 63 -4.34 4.66 22.73
CA LYS A 63 -3.19 4.49 21.79
C LYS A 63 -3.59 4.13 20.36
N SER A 64 -4.45 3.12 20.23
CA SER A 64 -4.92 2.68 18.89
C SER A 64 -5.85 3.71 18.24
N VAL A 65 -6.58 4.50 19.04
CA VAL A 65 -7.42 5.58 18.53
C VAL A 65 -6.56 6.70 17.97
N LEU A 66 -5.45 7.04 18.66
CA LEU A 66 -4.47 8.02 18.20
C LEU A 66 -3.83 7.60 16.86
N ALA A 67 -3.40 6.34 16.76
CA ALA A 67 -2.79 5.81 15.51
C ALA A 67 -3.79 5.86 14.34
N ARG A 68 -5.03 5.43 14.56
CA ARG A 68 -6.08 5.51 13.52
C ARG A 68 -6.46 6.94 13.17
N GLY A 69 -6.50 7.82 14.16
CA GLY A 69 -6.76 9.25 13.94
C GLY A 69 -5.65 9.92 13.12
N LEU A 70 -4.38 9.50 13.31
CA LEU A 70 -3.28 9.94 12.46
C LEU A 70 -3.45 9.44 11.02
N HIS A 71 -3.76 8.15 10.85
CA HIS A 71 -3.91 7.55 9.52
C HIS A 71 -4.93 8.31 8.66
N THR A 72 -6.03 8.79 9.23
CA THR A 72 -7.03 9.58 8.50
C THR A 72 -6.52 10.95 8.01
N LEU A 73 -5.36 11.40 8.48
CA LEU A 73 -4.73 12.64 8.02
C LEU A 73 -3.72 12.40 6.89
N LEU A 74 -3.36 11.14 6.63
CA LEU A 74 -2.44 10.82 5.55
C LEU A 74 -3.09 11.08 4.20
N PRO A 75 -2.35 11.64 3.23
CA PRO A 75 -2.86 11.79 1.89
C PRO A 75 -3.04 10.43 1.20
N PRO A 76 -3.97 10.33 0.24
CA PRO A 76 -4.04 9.18 -0.62
C PRO A 76 -2.74 9.01 -1.41
N ILE A 77 -2.40 7.78 -1.74
CA ILE A 77 -1.21 7.42 -2.50
C ILE A 77 -1.57 6.97 -3.90
N GLU A 78 -0.75 7.33 -4.89
CA GLU A 78 -0.83 6.77 -6.23
C GLU A 78 -0.01 5.48 -6.28
N VAL A 79 -0.58 4.43 -6.85
CA VAL A 79 0.03 3.11 -6.92
C VAL A 79 -0.16 2.48 -8.29
N LEU A 80 0.67 1.51 -8.66
CA LEU A 80 0.46 0.70 -9.84
C LEU A 80 -0.89 -0.04 -9.76
N ASP A 81 -1.66 0.01 -10.83
CA ASP A 81 -2.91 -0.75 -10.93
C ASP A 81 -2.66 -2.16 -11.48
N ASN A 82 -2.24 -3.03 -10.58
CA ASN A 82 -1.93 -4.42 -10.90
C ASN A 82 -3.11 -5.18 -11.51
N GLU A 83 -4.35 -4.81 -11.17
CA GLU A 83 -5.56 -5.44 -11.72
C GLU A 83 -5.73 -5.10 -13.19
N SER A 84 -5.60 -3.85 -13.56
CA SER A 84 -5.64 -3.39 -14.96
C SER A 84 -4.46 -3.94 -15.79
N ILE A 85 -3.28 -4.07 -15.19
CA ILE A 85 -2.11 -4.67 -15.84
C ILE A 85 -2.37 -6.15 -16.14
N LEU A 86 -2.87 -6.90 -15.15
CA LEU A 86 -3.23 -8.31 -15.32
C LEU A 86 -4.36 -8.51 -16.34
N GLU A 87 -5.35 -7.62 -16.36
CA GLU A 87 -6.43 -7.68 -17.34
C GLU A 87 -5.92 -7.48 -18.78
N LYS A 88 -4.98 -6.55 -18.99
CA LYS A 88 -4.31 -6.36 -20.28
C LYS A 88 -3.58 -7.63 -20.72
N LEU A 89 -2.86 -8.28 -19.79
CA LEU A 89 -2.17 -9.54 -20.06
C LEU A 89 -3.11 -10.68 -20.40
N THR A 90 -4.16 -10.85 -19.61
CA THR A 90 -5.15 -11.94 -19.82
C THR A 90 -5.83 -11.82 -21.18
N LYS A 91 -6.09 -10.61 -21.64
CA LYS A 91 -6.62 -10.35 -22.99
C LYS A 91 -5.63 -10.68 -24.09
N ARG A 92 -4.32 -10.57 -23.82
CA ARG A 92 -3.23 -10.81 -24.78
C ARG A 92 -2.73 -12.25 -24.74
N ASN A 93 -2.71 -12.88 -23.57
CA ASN A 93 -2.17 -14.23 -23.35
C ASN A 93 -2.93 -14.92 -22.21
N SER A 94 -3.76 -15.91 -22.54
CA SER A 94 -4.66 -16.57 -21.57
C SER A 94 -3.95 -17.44 -20.51
N ASN A 95 -2.63 -17.58 -20.55
CA ASN A 95 -1.86 -18.53 -19.72
C ASN A 95 -0.81 -17.87 -18.81
N THR A 96 -0.89 -16.58 -18.52
CA THR A 96 0.09 -16.02 -17.59
C THR A 96 -0.18 -16.46 -16.15
N SER A 97 0.81 -17.11 -15.53
CA SER A 97 0.82 -17.46 -14.12
C SER A 97 1.45 -16.37 -13.25
N LEU A 98 1.96 -15.31 -13.88
CA LEU A 98 2.60 -14.20 -13.19
C LEU A 98 1.61 -13.45 -12.32
N ARG A 99 2.01 -13.20 -11.08
CA ARG A 99 1.25 -12.38 -10.14
C ARG A 99 2.17 -11.36 -9.52
N PRO A 100 1.78 -10.08 -9.47
CA PRO A 100 2.57 -9.07 -8.80
C PRO A 100 2.69 -9.41 -7.30
N ILE A 101 3.90 -9.34 -6.78
CA ILE A 101 4.17 -9.54 -5.35
C ILE A 101 3.99 -8.22 -4.62
N GLY A 102 4.53 -7.14 -5.18
CA GLY A 102 4.47 -5.81 -4.59
C GLY A 102 3.06 -5.24 -4.60
N ARG A 103 2.65 -4.73 -3.46
CA ARG A 103 1.42 -3.96 -3.31
C ARG A 103 1.80 -2.52 -3.00
N ASN A 104 0.99 -1.57 -3.44
CA ASN A 104 1.21 -0.14 -3.21
C ASN A 104 2.54 0.39 -3.79
N LEU A 105 3.06 -0.24 -4.84
CA LEU A 105 4.29 0.20 -5.50
C LEU A 105 4.12 1.61 -6.06
N ASP A 106 5.16 2.42 -5.87
CA ASP A 106 5.21 3.79 -6.36
C ASP A 106 5.41 3.78 -7.87
N PRO A 107 4.49 4.35 -8.66
CA PRO A 107 4.66 4.42 -10.11
C PRO A 107 5.89 5.23 -10.54
N ASP A 108 6.32 6.17 -9.71
CA ASP A 108 7.42 7.08 -10.02
C ASP A 108 8.78 6.57 -9.55
N LYS A 109 8.81 5.36 -8.92
CA LYS A 109 10.03 4.73 -8.40
C LYS A 109 10.22 3.31 -8.92
N PRO A 110 10.58 3.14 -10.18
CA PRO A 110 10.76 1.81 -10.79
C PRO A 110 11.83 0.96 -10.09
N GLU A 111 12.79 1.59 -9.45
CA GLU A 111 13.87 0.92 -8.71
C GLU A 111 13.38 0.17 -7.47
N GLU A 112 12.20 0.51 -6.94
CA GLU A 112 11.57 -0.15 -5.80
C GLU A 112 10.66 -1.31 -6.21
N TRP A 113 10.45 -1.52 -7.53
CA TRP A 113 9.54 -2.57 -8.00
C TRP A 113 10.15 -3.96 -7.89
N ASP A 114 9.35 -4.91 -7.47
CA ASP A 114 9.78 -6.31 -7.37
C ASP A 114 9.96 -6.95 -8.75
N ILE A 115 10.76 -8.04 -8.79
CA ILE A 115 11.12 -8.75 -10.02
C ILE A 115 9.87 -9.27 -10.75
N SER A 116 8.85 -9.75 -10.01
CA SER A 116 7.63 -10.28 -10.61
C SER A 116 6.80 -9.19 -11.26
N THR A 117 6.73 -8.01 -10.64
CA THR A 117 6.07 -6.84 -11.21
C THR A 117 6.79 -6.37 -12.48
N ASN A 118 8.12 -6.32 -12.46
CA ASN A 118 8.91 -5.97 -13.65
C ASN A 118 8.69 -6.94 -14.82
N LYS A 119 8.72 -8.26 -14.57
CA LYS A 119 8.42 -9.26 -15.59
C LYS A 119 6.99 -9.12 -16.14
N LEU A 120 6.04 -8.86 -15.27
CA LEU A 120 4.64 -8.68 -15.63
C LEU A 120 4.43 -7.44 -16.51
N LEU A 121 5.13 -6.35 -16.23
CA LEU A 121 5.11 -5.14 -17.05
C LEU A 121 5.80 -5.36 -18.39
N GLU A 122 6.93 -6.06 -18.42
CA GLU A 122 7.62 -6.43 -19.64
C GLU A 122 6.74 -7.27 -20.57
N GLU A 123 5.99 -8.24 -20.03
CA GLU A 123 5.03 -9.03 -20.80
C GLU A 123 3.82 -8.22 -21.27
N ALA A 124 3.32 -7.30 -20.43
CA ALA A 124 2.10 -6.51 -20.71
C ALA A 124 2.33 -5.40 -21.72
N ILE A 125 3.46 -4.71 -21.62
CA ILE A 125 3.75 -3.46 -22.35
C ILE A 125 4.86 -3.70 -23.35
N GLY A 126 5.92 -4.44 -22.95
CA GLY A 126 7.10 -4.73 -23.73
C GLY A 126 8.38 -4.42 -22.95
N SER A 127 9.54 -4.80 -23.49
CA SER A 127 10.85 -4.59 -22.84
C SER A 127 11.22 -3.12 -22.62
N ASP A 128 10.53 -2.20 -23.28
CA ASP A 128 10.76 -0.75 -23.20
C ASP A 128 9.79 -0.03 -22.24
N TYR A 129 9.12 -0.77 -21.35
CA TYR A 129 8.10 -0.24 -20.44
C TYR A 129 8.61 0.88 -19.52
N LEU A 130 9.91 0.89 -19.19
CA LEU A 130 10.51 1.95 -18.37
C LEU A 130 10.51 3.32 -19.05
N ASN A 131 10.55 3.35 -20.39
CA ASN A 131 10.42 4.59 -21.16
C ASN A 131 8.95 5.00 -21.36
N GLN A 132 8.01 4.13 -21.00
CA GLN A 132 6.55 4.30 -21.14
C GLN A 132 5.85 4.32 -19.77
N ILE A 133 6.52 4.80 -18.72
CA ILE A 133 5.97 4.82 -17.34
C ILE A 133 4.64 5.57 -17.27
N GLU A 134 4.44 6.60 -18.09
CA GLU A 134 3.18 7.35 -18.14
C GLU A 134 1.99 6.52 -18.65
N GLU A 135 2.25 5.48 -19.45
CA GLU A 135 1.22 4.58 -20.01
C GLU A 135 0.87 3.43 -19.06
N ILE A 136 1.65 3.22 -18.00
CA ILE A 136 1.40 2.18 -17.01
C ILE A 136 0.13 2.54 -16.23
N PRO A 137 -0.83 1.61 -16.12
CA PRO A 137 -2.04 1.86 -15.34
C PRO A 137 -1.74 2.20 -13.89
N LYS A 138 -2.28 3.31 -13.42
CA LYS A 138 -2.12 3.84 -12.07
C LYS A 138 -3.48 4.00 -11.43
N LYS A 139 -3.55 3.84 -10.11
CA LYS A 139 -4.76 4.13 -9.33
C LYS A 139 -4.43 4.86 -8.04
N VAL A 140 -5.35 5.71 -7.61
CA VAL A 140 -5.24 6.40 -6.32
C VAL A 140 -6.00 5.59 -5.28
N ARG A 141 -5.39 5.37 -4.12
CA ARG A 141 -6.00 4.69 -2.98
C ARG A 141 -5.61 5.34 -1.66
N GLU A 142 -6.35 5.05 -0.60
CA GLU A 142 -5.94 5.41 0.76
C GLU A 142 -4.64 4.71 1.14
N ALA A 143 -3.77 5.38 1.90
CA ALA A 143 -2.59 4.76 2.48
C ALA A 143 -3.01 3.53 3.31
N PRO A 144 -2.31 2.41 3.26
CA PRO A 144 -2.70 1.23 4.01
C PRO A 144 -2.55 1.42 5.52
N PHE A 145 -3.48 0.87 6.29
CA PHE A 145 -3.42 0.79 7.74
C PHE A 145 -3.52 -0.67 8.18
N ILE A 146 -2.40 -1.25 8.52
CA ILE A 146 -2.31 -2.67 8.83
C ILE A 146 -2.11 -2.89 10.33
N GLN A 147 -2.97 -3.70 10.94
CA GLN A 147 -2.82 -4.15 12.31
C GLN A 147 -2.14 -5.52 12.34
N VAL A 148 -0.93 -5.57 12.89
CA VAL A 148 -0.20 -6.83 13.04
C VAL A 148 -0.64 -7.52 14.32
N PRO A 149 -1.22 -8.75 14.26
CA PRO A 149 -1.62 -9.51 15.45
C PRO A 149 -0.41 -9.89 16.31
N ILE A 150 -0.61 -9.90 17.63
CA ILE A 150 0.40 -10.44 18.56
C ILE A 150 0.54 -11.95 18.29
N GLY A 151 1.77 -12.40 18.10
CA GLY A 151 2.06 -13.82 17.80
C GLY A 151 1.88 -14.21 16.34
N ILE A 152 1.86 -13.24 15.42
CA ILE A 152 1.95 -13.53 13.99
C ILE A 152 3.21 -14.37 13.69
N THR A 153 3.09 -15.37 12.84
CA THR A 153 4.23 -16.15 12.38
C THR A 153 5.06 -15.38 11.35
N GLU A 154 6.34 -15.70 11.26
CA GLU A 154 7.27 -15.07 10.32
C GLU A 154 6.77 -15.17 8.88
N ASP A 155 6.30 -16.35 8.47
CA ASP A 155 5.75 -16.59 7.13
C ASP A 155 4.59 -15.64 6.77
N ARG A 156 3.74 -15.33 7.74
CA ARG A 156 2.63 -14.39 7.53
C ARG A 156 3.07 -12.94 7.57
N LEU A 157 4.15 -12.66 8.30
CA LEU A 157 4.68 -11.31 8.41
C LEU A 157 5.47 -10.92 7.16
N VAL A 158 6.48 -11.71 6.81
CA VAL A 158 7.40 -11.44 5.69
C VAL A 158 6.84 -11.98 4.38
N GLY A 159 6.20 -13.13 4.42
CA GLY A 159 5.72 -13.90 3.28
C GLY A 159 6.41 -15.27 3.18
N SER A 160 5.89 -16.12 2.33
CA SER A 160 6.36 -17.50 2.15
C SER A 160 6.26 -17.93 0.68
N ILE A 161 6.76 -19.12 0.37
CA ILE A 161 6.58 -19.73 -0.94
C ILE A 161 5.23 -20.46 -0.97
N ASP A 162 4.41 -20.16 -1.97
CA ASP A 162 3.21 -20.92 -2.26
C ASP A 162 3.60 -22.24 -2.94
N VAL A 163 3.67 -23.30 -2.15
CA VAL A 163 4.10 -24.63 -2.61
C VAL A 163 3.12 -25.20 -3.65
N ALA A 164 1.82 -24.99 -3.46
CA ALA A 164 0.81 -25.51 -4.38
C ALA A 164 0.89 -24.83 -5.75
N ALA A 165 0.98 -23.51 -5.76
CA ALA A 165 1.16 -22.72 -6.97
C ALA A 165 2.51 -23.05 -7.64
N SER A 166 3.59 -23.19 -6.87
CA SER A 166 4.93 -23.50 -7.40
C SER A 166 4.98 -24.88 -8.06
N LEU A 167 4.31 -25.89 -7.48
CA LEU A 167 4.23 -27.21 -8.09
C LEU A 167 3.40 -27.24 -9.38
N SER A 168 2.37 -26.41 -9.47
CA SER A 168 1.52 -26.33 -10.67
C SER A 168 2.18 -25.58 -11.82
N THR A 169 3.00 -24.58 -11.53
CA THR A 169 3.67 -23.75 -12.53
C THR A 169 5.07 -24.22 -12.90
N GLY A 170 5.71 -25.03 -12.04
CA GLY A 170 7.12 -25.40 -12.16
C GLY A 170 8.10 -24.29 -11.79
N GLU A 171 7.63 -23.14 -11.31
CA GLU A 171 8.42 -22.00 -10.88
C GLU A 171 8.11 -21.63 -9.43
N GLN A 172 9.06 -20.99 -8.75
CA GLN A 172 8.84 -20.49 -7.40
C GLN A 172 7.80 -19.36 -7.41
N VAL A 173 6.65 -19.58 -6.76
CA VAL A 173 5.61 -18.59 -6.57
C VAL A 173 5.69 -18.07 -5.13
N PHE A 174 5.93 -16.78 -4.97
CA PHE A 174 6.01 -16.13 -3.66
C PHE A 174 4.63 -15.62 -3.24
N GLN A 175 4.24 -15.91 -1.99
CA GLN A 175 3.06 -15.35 -1.35
C GLN A 175 3.48 -14.19 -0.43
N PRO A 176 3.10 -12.94 -0.76
CA PRO A 176 3.50 -11.77 0.05
C PRO A 176 2.87 -11.82 1.44
N GLY A 177 3.64 -11.35 2.43
CA GLY A 177 3.18 -11.20 3.81
C GLY A 177 2.54 -9.84 4.08
N ILE A 178 2.15 -9.62 5.33
CA ILE A 178 1.50 -8.37 5.79
C ILE A 178 2.39 -7.15 5.58
N LEU A 179 3.73 -7.29 5.66
CA LEU A 179 4.65 -6.18 5.41
C LEU A 179 4.54 -5.63 3.99
N ALA A 180 4.34 -6.50 3.00
CA ALA A 180 4.12 -6.07 1.62
C ALA A 180 2.80 -5.29 1.47
N GLU A 181 1.76 -5.66 2.25
CA GLU A 181 0.49 -4.93 2.27
C GLU A 181 0.60 -3.58 2.97
N ALA A 182 1.52 -3.47 3.96
CA ALA A 182 1.75 -2.25 4.72
C ALA A 182 2.66 -1.24 4.00
N HIS A 183 3.25 -1.61 2.88
CA HIS A 183 4.16 -0.73 2.13
C HIS A 183 3.49 0.61 1.79
N ARG A 184 4.15 1.72 2.08
CA ARG A 184 3.66 3.11 1.94
C ARG A 184 2.43 3.44 2.84
N GLY A 185 2.25 2.69 3.96
CA GLY A 185 1.24 2.95 4.99
C GLY A 185 1.77 3.72 6.18
#